data_3d59c8eea07e5f9bb3537371bee8bd0c
#
_entry.id   3d59c8eea07e5f9bb3537371bee8bd0c
#
_cell.length_a   1.000
_cell.length_b   1.000
_cell.length_c   1.000
_cell.angle_alpha   90.00
_cell.angle_beta   90.00
_cell.angle_gamma   90.00
#
_symmetry.space_group_name_H-M   'P 1'
#
loop_
_entity.id
_entity.type
_entity.pdbx_description
1 polymer ?
#
loop_
_entity_poly.entity_id
_entity_poly.type
_entity_poly.pdbx_seq_one_letter_code
_entity_poly.pdbx_strand_id
1 'polypeptide(L)'
;KQSEERNSSVELLKIIAIFLILISHVIWTVGRTSEYIAYDDYVVDLSVATTNIQHLIMIMLYYSGALGNTVFFVCSSWFLVDSNRVNKKKMLYMALDVWVISVIIFIATYSLGIDKMDPWVMFVQLFPNIFANNWYITCYLIFYSIHPVLNGIINNLNQRTMLRCTLVLSILY
;
A
#
# COMPACT_ATOMS: atom_id res chain seq x y z
N LYS A 1 -6.18 -23.88 22.48
CA LYS A 1 -6.29 -23.08 21.23
C LYS A 1 -7.50 -22.20 21.38
N GLN A 2 -7.34 -21.02 21.96
CA GLN A 2 -8.34 -19.98 21.83
C GLN A 2 -8.39 -19.64 20.33
N SER A 3 -9.53 -19.83 19.69
CA SER A 3 -9.84 -19.22 18.41
C SER A 3 -9.74 -17.71 18.65
N GLU A 4 -8.77 -17.04 18.05
CA GLU A 4 -8.76 -15.59 18.03
C GLU A 4 -10.11 -15.15 17.48
N GLU A 5 -10.94 -14.56 18.33
CA GLU A 5 -12.21 -13.99 17.91
C GLU A 5 -11.90 -12.94 16.85
N ARG A 6 -12.37 -13.21 15.65
CA ARG A 6 -12.16 -12.38 14.49
C ARG A 6 -12.84 -11.03 14.72
N ASN A 7 -12.06 -9.97 14.85
CA ASN A 7 -12.62 -8.64 15.10
C ASN A 7 -13.17 -8.06 13.78
N SER A 8 -14.47 -8.25 13.58
CA SER A 8 -15.19 -7.81 12.37
C SER A 8 -15.05 -6.31 12.09
N SER A 9 -14.91 -5.48 13.12
CA SER A 9 -14.75 -4.03 12.97
C SER A 9 -13.39 -3.68 12.32
N VAL A 10 -12.32 -4.37 12.71
CA VAL A 10 -11.00 -4.16 12.11
C VAL A 10 -10.96 -4.67 10.67
N GLU A 11 -11.67 -5.77 10.38
CA GLU A 11 -11.80 -6.27 9.00
C GLU A 11 -12.58 -5.29 8.12
N LEU A 12 -13.67 -4.73 8.63
CA LEU A 12 -14.42 -3.69 7.91
C LEU A 12 -13.55 -2.46 7.62
N LEU A 13 -12.74 -2.01 8.60
CA LEU A 13 -11.81 -0.91 8.40
C LEU A 13 -10.79 -1.21 7.29
N LYS A 14 -10.28 -2.44 7.20
CA LYS A 14 -9.38 -2.85 6.10
C LYS A 14 -10.08 -2.80 4.75
N ILE A 15 -11.32 -3.24 4.67
CA ILE A 15 -12.10 -3.18 3.42
C ILE A 15 -12.29 -1.72 3.00
N ILE A 16 -12.70 -0.85 3.91
CA ILE A 16 -12.84 0.60 3.64
C ILE A 16 -11.50 1.18 3.17
N ALA A 17 -10.40 0.85 3.84
CA ALA A 17 -9.07 1.30 3.47
C ALA A 17 -8.70 0.88 2.04
N ILE A 18 -8.98 -0.35 1.64
CA ILE A 18 -8.75 -0.83 0.27
C ILE A 18 -9.58 -0.03 -0.74
N PHE A 19 -10.85 0.27 -0.45
CA PHE A 19 -11.68 1.11 -1.31
C PHE A 19 -11.11 2.52 -1.49
N LEU A 20 -10.62 3.15 -0.40
CA LEU A 20 -9.99 4.46 -0.46
C LEU A 20 -8.72 4.44 -1.34
N ILE A 21 -7.91 3.39 -1.22
CA ILE A 21 -6.72 3.18 -2.05
C ILE A 21 -7.10 3.02 -3.53
N LEU A 22 -8.10 2.18 -3.82
CA LEU A 22 -8.57 1.95 -5.20
C LEU A 22 -9.11 3.23 -5.84
N ILE A 23 -9.95 3.98 -5.12
CA ILE A 23 -10.49 5.26 -5.61
C ILE A 23 -9.37 6.24 -5.92
N SER A 24 -8.39 6.36 -5.03
CA SER A 24 -7.22 7.22 -5.23
C SER A 24 -6.45 6.85 -6.51
N HIS A 25 -6.24 5.55 -6.78
CA HIS A 25 -5.58 5.09 -8.00
C HIS A 25 -6.39 5.38 -9.25
N VAL A 26 -7.72 5.25 -9.19
CA VAL A 26 -8.60 5.61 -10.32
C VAL A 26 -8.48 7.11 -10.62
N ILE A 27 -8.56 7.97 -9.59
CA ILE A 27 -8.41 9.42 -9.76
C ILE A 27 -7.03 9.76 -10.33
N TRP A 28 -5.98 9.14 -9.82
CA TRP A 28 -4.62 9.33 -10.33
C TRP A 28 -4.49 8.91 -11.80
N THR A 29 -5.12 7.81 -12.20
CA THR A 29 -5.10 7.34 -13.61
C THR A 29 -5.90 8.26 -14.51
N VAL A 30 -7.07 8.75 -14.06
CA VAL A 30 -7.91 9.70 -14.84
C VAL A 30 -7.21 11.06 -15.00
N GLY A 31 -6.51 11.54 -13.99
CA GLY A 31 -5.73 12.77 -14.05
C GLY A 31 -4.46 12.69 -14.91
N ARG A 32 -4.08 11.50 -15.35
CA ARG A 32 -2.95 11.27 -16.27
C ARG A 32 -3.42 11.27 -17.72
N THR A 33 -4.00 12.36 -18.23
CA THR A 33 -4.27 12.46 -19.65
C THR A 33 -2.97 12.64 -20.44
N SER A 34 -2.63 11.63 -21.13
CA SER A 34 -1.92 11.31 -22.40
C SER A 34 -0.75 12.15 -22.91
N GLU A 35 -0.41 13.33 -22.46
CA GLU A 35 0.63 14.17 -23.09
C GLU A 35 1.81 14.57 -22.18
N TYR A 36 1.74 14.36 -20.88
CA TYR A 36 2.83 14.68 -19.96
C TYR A 36 3.24 13.49 -19.12
N ILE A 37 3.93 12.54 -19.76
CA ILE A 37 4.76 11.57 -19.02
C ILE A 37 6.14 12.20 -18.86
N ALA A 38 6.23 13.26 -18.11
CA ALA A 38 7.49 13.63 -17.46
C ALA A 38 7.57 12.85 -16.17
N TYR A 39 8.61 12.07 -16.00
CA TYR A 39 8.87 11.16 -14.89
C TYR A 39 9.00 11.83 -13.51
N ASP A 40 8.83 13.15 -13.43
CA ASP A 40 9.20 13.95 -12.25
C ASP A 40 8.08 14.81 -11.65
N ASP A 41 6.89 14.86 -12.25
CA ASP A 41 5.81 15.68 -11.70
C ASP A 41 4.70 14.82 -11.12
N TYR A 42 4.68 14.73 -9.79
CA TYR A 42 3.56 14.21 -8.98
C TYR A 42 2.31 15.11 -9.05
N VAL A 43 2.18 15.92 -10.07
CA VAL A 43 1.03 16.81 -10.25
C VAL A 43 -0.05 16.03 -11.01
N VAL A 44 -1.11 15.67 -10.31
CA VAL A 44 -2.32 15.15 -10.94
C VAL A 44 -3.01 16.31 -11.64
N ASP A 45 -3.11 16.26 -12.97
CA ASP A 45 -3.90 17.21 -13.72
C ASP A 45 -5.40 16.98 -13.45
N LEU A 46 -5.97 17.85 -12.64
CA LEU A 46 -7.39 17.84 -12.30
C LEU A 46 -8.22 18.74 -13.25
N SER A 47 -7.68 19.15 -14.39
CA SER A 47 -8.37 19.96 -15.39
C SER A 47 -9.63 19.31 -15.96
N VAL A 48 -9.79 17.99 -15.78
CA VAL A 48 -11.03 17.26 -16.09
C VAL A 48 -12.22 17.75 -15.25
N ALA A 49 -11.97 18.36 -14.08
CA ALA A 49 -13.03 18.92 -13.25
C ALA A 49 -13.54 20.23 -13.86
N THR A 50 -14.82 20.29 -14.19
CA THR A 50 -15.46 21.45 -14.82
C THR A 50 -15.98 22.49 -13.80
N THR A 51 -16.06 22.11 -12.52
CA THR A 51 -16.52 22.98 -11.43
C THR A 51 -15.59 22.92 -10.24
N ASN A 52 -15.57 23.99 -9.41
CA ASN A 52 -14.77 24.04 -8.18
C ASN A 52 -15.13 22.91 -7.20
N ILE A 53 -16.40 22.50 -7.16
CA ILE A 53 -16.86 21.41 -6.29
C ILE A 53 -16.31 20.06 -6.78
N GLN A 54 -16.36 19.81 -8.07
CA GLN A 54 -15.77 18.61 -8.66
C GLN A 54 -14.28 18.53 -8.40
N HIS A 55 -13.57 19.66 -8.56
CA HIS A 55 -12.15 19.77 -8.29
C HIS A 55 -11.82 19.43 -6.81
N LEU A 56 -12.58 20.00 -5.88
CA LEU A 56 -12.43 19.70 -4.45
C LEU A 56 -12.66 18.23 -4.14
N ILE A 57 -13.73 17.63 -4.69
CA ILE A 57 -14.03 16.21 -4.51
C ILE A 57 -12.88 15.35 -5.07
N MET A 58 -12.38 15.65 -6.25
CA MET A 58 -11.27 14.90 -6.86
C MET A 58 -10.00 14.99 -6.02
N ILE A 59 -9.67 16.15 -5.47
CA ILE A 59 -8.54 16.32 -4.54
C ILE A 59 -8.74 15.45 -3.28
N MET A 60 -9.91 15.51 -2.66
CA MET A 60 -10.20 14.70 -1.47
C MET A 60 -10.08 13.19 -1.77
N LEU A 61 -10.61 12.73 -2.90
CA LEU A 61 -10.52 11.34 -3.32
C LEU A 61 -9.10 10.92 -3.66
N TYR A 62 -8.31 11.80 -4.27
CA TYR A 62 -6.89 11.55 -4.53
C TYR A 62 -6.10 11.31 -3.24
N TYR A 63 -6.24 12.21 -2.27
CA TYR A 63 -5.54 12.06 -0.98
C TYR A 63 -6.11 10.96 -0.08
N SER A 64 -7.32 10.44 -0.38
CA SER A 64 -7.89 9.32 0.36
C SER A 64 -7.02 8.06 0.32
N GLY A 65 -6.18 7.89 -0.70
CA GLY A 65 -5.25 6.78 -0.81
C GLY A 65 -4.18 6.76 0.30
N ALA A 66 -3.66 7.91 0.67
CA ALA A 66 -2.70 8.01 1.79
C ALA A 66 -3.37 7.62 3.12
N LEU A 67 -4.60 8.09 3.35
CA LEU A 67 -5.40 7.69 4.51
C LEU A 67 -5.68 6.18 4.49
N GLY A 68 -6.09 5.63 3.35
CA GLY A 68 -6.33 4.19 3.17
C GLY A 68 -5.09 3.35 3.48
N ASN A 69 -3.93 3.73 2.96
CA ASN A 69 -2.65 3.07 3.23
C ASN A 69 -2.33 3.07 4.73
N THR A 70 -2.49 4.22 5.39
CA THR A 70 -2.23 4.36 6.83
C THR A 70 -3.17 3.48 7.66
N VAL A 71 -4.47 3.54 7.39
CA VAL A 71 -5.48 2.73 8.10
C VAL A 71 -5.21 1.23 7.90
N PHE A 72 -4.96 0.81 6.66
CA PHE A 72 -4.67 -0.59 6.37
C PHE A 72 -3.41 -1.08 7.08
N PHE A 73 -2.36 -0.26 7.11
CA PHE A 73 -1.11 -0.58 7.80
C PHE A 73 -1.31 -0.69 9.31
N VAL A 74 -1.99 0.27 9.93
CA VAL A 74 -2.31 0.26 11.37
C VAL A 74 -3.15 -0.97 11.73
N CYS A 75 -4.20 -1.27 10.99
CA CYS A 75 -5.01 -2.47 11.20
C CYS A 75 -4.21 -3.76 11.05
N SER A 76 -3.25 -3.79 10.11
CA SER A 76 -2.39 -4.95 9.91
C SER A 76 -1.37 -5.11 11.03
N SER A 77 -0.82 -3.99 11.53
CA SER A 77 0.09 -3.95 12.68
C SER A 77 -0.59 -4.42 13.95
N TRP A 78 -1.86 -4.06 14.15
CA TRP A 78 -2.65 -4.48 15.30
C TRP A 78 -2.63 -6.00 15.50
N PHE A 79 -2.77 -6.77 14.43
CA PHE A 79 -2.73 -8.24 14.51
C PHE A 79 -1.31 -8.81 14.71
N LEU A 80 -0.28 -7.99 14.61
CA LEU A 80 1.11 -8.40 14.76
C LEU A 80 1.71 -8.01 16.12
N VAL A 81 1.04 -7.17 16.90
CA VAL A 81 1.55 -6.66 18.20
C VAL A 81 1.92 -7.80 19.14
N ASP A 82 1.09 -8.83 19.23
CA ASP A 82 1.32 -9.97 20.13
C ASP A 82 2.10 -11.12 19.45
N SER A 83 2.46 -10.95 18.19
CA SER A 83 3.15 -11.98 17.43
C SER A 83 4.67 -11.85 17.57
N ASN A 84 5.31 -12.89 18.11
CA ASN A 84 6.76 -12.95 18.28
C ASN A 84 7.47 -13.80 17.21
N ARG A 85 6.73 -14.27 16.18
CA ARG A 85 7.28 -15.17 15.17
C ARG A 85 6.84 -14.79 13.77
N VAL A 86 7.79 -14.79 12.85
CA VAL A 86 7.50 -14.64 11.41
C VAL A 86 7.03 -15.97 10.83
N ASN A 87 5.85 -15.98 10.25
CA ASN A 87 5.38 -17.11 9.47
C ASN A 87 5.91 -17.01 8.03
N LYS A 88 7.07 -17.63 7.78
CA LYS A 88 7.74 -17.63 6.47
C LYS A 88 6.86 -18.14 5.33
N LYS A 89 5.99 -19.13 5.60
CA LYS A 89 5.05 -19.64 4.58
C LYS A 89 4.04 -18.59 4.18
N LYS A 90 3.44 -17.88 5.15
CA LYS A 90 2.49 -16.79 4.89
C LYS A 90 3.15 -15.67 4.09
N MET A 91 4.37 -15.30 4.45
CA MET A 91 5.14 -14.27 3.74
C MET A 91 5.41 -14.69 2.28
N LEU A 92 5.82 -15.94 2.08
CA LEU A 92 6.07 -16.48 0.73
C LEU A 92 4.79 -16.49 -0.11
N TYR A 93 3.65 -16.95 0.45
CA TYR A 93 2.38 -16.93 -0.27
C TYR A 93 1.96 -15.53 -0.67
N MET A 94 2.06 -14.54 0.22
CA MET A 94 1.74 -13.15 -0.13
C MET A 94 2.64 -12.63 -1.27
N ALA A 95 3.93 -12.94 -1.24
CA ALA A 95 4.85 -12.54 -2.32
C ALA A 95 4.52 -13.25 -3.65
N LEU A 96 4.16 -14.53 -3.58
CA LEU A 96 3.76 -15.31 -4.76
C LEU A 96 2.43 -14.86 -5.33
N ASP A 97 1.42 -14.54 -4.50
CA ASP A 97 0.13 -14.02 -4.95
C ASP A 97 0.32 -12.74 -5.78
N VAL A 98 1.11 -11.81 -5.28
CA VAL A 98 1.43 -10.57 -6.00
C VAL A 98 2.20 -10.85 -7.29
N TRP A 99 3.14 -11.77 -7.25
CA TRP A 99 3.91 -12.16 -8.43
C TRP A 99 3.01 -12.79 -9.51
N VAL A 100 2.15 -13.74 -9.14
CA VAL A 100 1.22 -14.41 -10.06
C VAL A 100 0.28 -13.38 -10.70
N ILE A 101 -0.31 -12.47 -9.91
CA ILE A 101 -1.18 -11.41 -10.43
C ILE A 101 -0.43 -10.54 -11.43
N SER A 102 0.81 -10.14 -11.12
CA SER A 102 1.63 -9.32 -12.01
C SER A 102 1.95 -10.04 -13.32
N VAL A 103 2.25 -11.33 -13.27
CA VAL A 103 2.48 -12.15 -14.47
C VAL A 103 1.20 -12.26 -15.31
N ILE A 104 0.04 -12.47 -14.69
CA ILE A 104 -1.24 -12.53 -15.40
C ILE A 104 -1.54 -11.20 -16.10
N ILE A 105 -1.38 -10.07 -15.40
CA ILE A 105 -1.58 -8.74 -15.98
C ILE A 105 -0.61 -8.51 -17.14
N PHE A 106 0.66 -8.87 -16.95
CA PHE A 106 1.68 -8.76 -17.99
C PHE A 106 1.31 -9.55 -19.25
N ILE A 107 0.89 -10.82 -19.12
CA ILE A 107 0.48 -11.65 -20.24
C ILE A 107 -0.75 -11.05 -20.92
N ALA A 108 -1.73 -10.56 -20.17
CA ALA A 108 -2.94 -9.95 -20.71
C ALA A 108 -2.62 -8.68 -21.51
N THR A 109 -1.84 -7.75 -20.97
CA THR A 109 -1.47 -6.49 -21.64
C THR A 109 -0.62 -6.73 -22.89
N TYR A 110 0.30 -7.68 -22.84
CA TYR A 110 1.10 -8.09 -23.98
C TYR A 110 0.24 -8.72 -25.10
N SER A 111 -0.67 -9.63 -24.75
CA SER A 111 -1.55 -10.32 -25.71
C SER A 111 -2.54 -9.36 -26.40
N LEU A 112 -2.96 -8.32 -25.69
CA LEU A 112 -3.87 -7.29 -26.23
C LEU A 112 -3.14 -6.22 -27.04
N GLY A 113 -1.82 -6.25 -27.10
CA GLY A 113 -1.02 -5.28 -27.84
C GLY A 113 -1.12 -3.86 -27.29
N ILE A 114 -1.51 -3.73 -26.01
CA ILE A 114 -1.74 -2.43 -25.34
C ILE A 114 -0.42 -1.69 -25.17
N ASP A 115 0.68 -2.44 -24.96
CA ASP A 115 2.00 -1.86 -24.74
C ASP A 115 3.05 -2.45 -25.70
N LYS A 116 3.72 -1.57 -26.45
CA LYS A 116 5.01 -1.87 -27.06
C LYS A 116 6.07 -1.69 -25.97
N MET A 117 6.16 -2.68 -25.06
CA MET A 117 7.01 -2.55 -23.89
C MET A 117 8.49 -2.65 -24.26
N ASP A 118 9.27 -1.70 -23.75
CA ASP A 118 10.71 -1.84 -23.60
C ASP A 118 11.02 -3.13 -22.81
N PRO A 119 11.98 -3.96 -23.24
CA PRO A 119 12.40 -5.17 -22.53
C PRO A 119 12.74 -4.95 -21.05
N TRP A 120 13.26 -3.76 -20.70
CA TRP A 120 13.51 -3.39 -19.31
C TRP A 120 12.24 -3.23 -18.48
N VAL A 121 11.23 -2.56 -19.04
CA VAL A 121 9.92 -2.40 -18.38
C VAL A 121 9.26 -3.75 -18.18
N MET A 122 9.36 -4.66 -19.15
CA MET A 122 8.88 -6.04 -19.04
C MET A 122 9.56 -6.77 -17.88
N PHE A 123 10.88 -6.67 -17.78
CA PHE A 123 11.64 -7.30 -16.70
C PHE A 123 11.24 -6.76 -15.32
N VAL A 124 11.10 -5.45 -15.18
CA VAL A 124 10.68 -4.79 -13.94
C VAL A 124 9.26 -5.22 -13.52
N GLN A 125 8.34 -5.38 -14.47
CA GLN A 125 6.98 -5.85 -14.19
C GLN A 125 6.92 -7.32 -13.77
N LEU A 126 7.82 -8.16 -14.27
CA LEU A 126 7.91 -9.56 -13.86
C LEU A 126 8.43 -9.75 -12.41
N PHE A 127 9.09 -8.74 -11.85
CA PHE A 127 9.62 -8.79 -10.49
C PHE A 127 9.11 -7.61 -9.61
N PRO A 128 7.79 -7.45 -9.45
CA PRO A 128 7.18 -6.27 -8.84
C PRO A 128 7.61 -6.03 -7.39
N ASN A 129 7.91 -7.10 -6.65
CA ASN A 129 8.34 -6.99 -5.26
C ASN A 129 9.80 -6.55 -5.11
N ILE A 130 10.65 -6.85 -6.11
CA ILE A 130 12.08 -6.51 -6.09
C ILE A 130 12.26 -5.04 -6.48
N PHE A 131 11.54 -4.61 -7.52
CA PHE A 131 11.63 -3.25 -8.05
C PHE A 131 10.63 -2.27 -7.43
N ALA A 132 9.98 -2.68 -6.35
CA ALA A 132 9.01 -1.87 -5.62
C ALA A 132 7.85 -1.29 -6.48
N ASN A 133 7.53 -1.89 -7.63
CA ASN A 133 6.35 -1.52 -8.41
C ASN A 133 5.07 -1.62 -7.57
N ASN A 134 5.03 -2.62 -6.68
CA ASN A 134 4.04 -2.74 -5.62
C ASN A 134 4.67 -2.31 -4.28
N TRP A 135 5.15 -1.06 -4.22
CA TRP A 135 5.90 -0.51 -3.07
C TRP A 135 5.24 -0.81 -1.72
N TYR A 136 3.92 -0.74 -1.66
CA TYR A 136 3.16 -0.99 -0.44
C TYR A 136 3.34 -2.43 0.07
N ILE A 137 3.22 -3.42 -0.82
CA ILE A 137 3.42 -4.84 -0.48
C ILE A 137 4.86 -5.09 -0.06
N THR A 138 5.82 -4.48 -0.75
CA THR A 138 7.24 -4.58 -0.40
C THR A 138 7.49 -4.03 1.01
N CYS A 139 6.97 -2.84 1.33
CA CYS A 139 7.04 -2.27 2.68
C CYS A 139 6.36 -3.16 3.72
N TYR A 140 5.21 -3.74 3.38
CA TYR A 140 4.50 -4.65 4.28
C TYR A 140 5.30 -5.94 4.55
N LEU A 141 5.92 -6.54 3.53
CA LEU A 141 6.77 -7.73 3.68
C LEU A 141 8.00 -7.44 4.55
N ILE A 142 8.63 -6.28 4.38
CA ILE A 142 9.74 -5.83 5.22
C ILE A 142 9.25 -5.67 6.66
N PHE A 143 8.16 -4.94 6.88
CA PHE A 143 7.57 -4.76 8.21
C PHE A 143 7.21 -6.09 8.87
N TYR A 144 6.56 -7.00 8.11
CA TYR A 144 6.21 -8.33 8.58
C TYR A 144 7.45 -9.16 8.95
N SER A 145 8.58 -8.93 8.31
CA SER A 145 9.84 -9.63 8.61
C SER A 145 10.49 -9.13 9.91
N ILE A 146 10.38 -7.83 10.20
CA ILE A 146 11.06 -7.19 11.33
C ILE A 146 10.16 -7.04 12.58
N HIS A 147 8.82 -7.26 12.44
CA HIS A 147 7.89 -7.02 13.55
C HIS A 147 8.27 -7.72 14.88
N PRO A 148 8.84 -8.96 14.92
CA PRO A 148 9.19 -9.57 16.19
C PRO A 148 10.30 -8.81 16.92
N VAL A 149 11.24 -8.23 16.15
CA VAL A 149 12.31 -7.40 16.70
C VAL A 149 11.72 -6.09 17.25
N LEU A 150 10.82 -5.46 16.47
CA LEU A 150 10.13 -4.24 16.89
C LEU A 150 9.31 -4.48 18.16
N ASN A 151 8.55 -5.57 18.22
CA ASN A 151 7.78 -5.95 19.41
C ASN A 151 8.70 -6.17 20.61
N GLY A 152 9.85 -6.84 20.41
CA GLY A 152 10.85 -7.03 21.47
C GLY A 152 11.41 -5.70 22.00
N ILE A 153 11.67 -4.74 21.12
CA ILE A 153 12.11 -3.40 21.52
C ILE A 153 10.99 -2.67 22.28
N ILE A 154 9.78 -2.63 21.73
CA ILE A 154 8.63 -1.91 22.31
C ILE A 154 8.28 -2.45 23.70
N ASN A 155 8.27 -3.77 23.87
CA ASN A 155 7.94 -4.41 25.13
C ASN A 155 8.97 -4.14 26.25
N ASN A 156 10.19 -3.75 25.89
CA ASN A 156 11.24 -3.36 26.82
C ASN A 156 11.25 -1.85 27.13
N LEU A 157 10.43 -1.06 26.43
CA LEU A 157 10.32 0.38 26.69
C LEU A 157 9.39 0.65 27.87
N ASN A 158 9.79 1.60 28.73
CA ASN A 158 8.87 2.11 29.73
C ASN A 158 7.81 3.03 29.10
N GLN A 159 6.67 3.14 29.73
CA GLN A 159 5.51 3.90 29.22
C GLN A 159 5.86 5.37 28.86
N ARG A 160 6.74 6.02 29.63
CA ARG A 160 7.14 7.42 29.38
C ARG A 160 7.96 7.55 28.08
N THR A 161 8.89 6.60 27.86
CA THR A 161 9.70 6.58 26.63
C THR A 161 8.82 6.26 25.42
N MET A 162 7.89 5.32 25.55
CA MET A 162 6.95 4.99 24.48
C MET A 162 6.10 6.19 24.09
N LEU A 163 5.56 6.94 25.07
CA LEU A 163 4.80 8.16 24.80
C LEU A 163 5.65 9.22 24.07
N ARG A 164 6.90 9.43 24.51
CA ARG A 164 7.81 10.38 23.86
C ARG A 164 8.12 9.98 22.42
N CYS A 165 8.41 8.71 22.17
CA CYS A 165 8.63 8.21 20.81
C CYS A 165 7.39 8.42 19.92
N THR A 166 6.19 8.13 20.43
CA THR A 166 4.94 8.34 19.69
C THR A 166 4.74 9.81 19.34
N LEU A 167 4.96 10.72 20.31
CA LEU A 167 4.83 12.16 20.07
C LEU A 167 5.85 12.66 19.06
N VAL A 168 7.12 12.26 19.15
CA VAL A 168 8.14 12.65 18.17
C VAL A 168 7.80 12.16 16.78
N LEU A 169 7.40 10.90 16.63
CA LEU A 169 7.00 10.34 15.35
C LEU A 169 5.77 11.03 14.76
N SER A 170 4.80 11.42 15.60
CA SER A 170 3.60 12.16 15.14
C SER A 170 3.90 13.61 14.71
N ILE A 171 5.00 14.19 15.17
CA ILE A 171 5.43 15.53 14.73
C ILE A 171 6.24 15.46 13.43
N LEU A 172 6.98 14.37 13.24
CA LEU A 172 7.82 14.18 12.05
C LEU A 172 7.05 13.70 10.82
N TYR A 173 5.85 13.16 11.02
CA TYR A 173 4.95 12.68 9.96
C TYR A 173 3.91 13.75 9.60
#